data_8b8526f7913e95beb8c99ac305ede828
#
_entry.id   8b8526f7913e95beb8c99ac305ede828
#
_cell.length_a   1.000
_cell.length_b   1.000
_cell.length_c   1.000
_cell.angle_alpha   90.00
_cell.angle_beta   90.00
_cell.angle_gamma   90.00
#
_symmetry.space_group_name_H-M   'P 1'
#
loop_
_entity.id
_entity.type
_entity.pdbx_description
1 polymer ?
#
loop_
_entity_poly.entity_id
_entity_poly.type
_entity_poly.pdbx_seq_one_letter_code
_entity_poly.pdbx_strand_id
1 'polypeptide(L)'
;MPEQQHYQGDDGWAKIADYLDAISAGNILLVTGNSMYRASGAEQALEPVLRKRKVTHLTCFHTNPRVEDVTHLLDQIDNKESYQAIITVGGGSVIDVAKLLKAFWINPPSLDEYLGSEDNRELRPAALPLIAIPSTAGSGSEATRFSVVYKNKKKYSVEHDDLQRIFRWSFRHFWQACLSM
;
A
#
# COMPACT_ATOMS: atom_id res chain seq x y z
N MET A 1 18.60 -7.49 -7.75
CA MET A 1 17.23 -7.18 -7.28
C MET A 1 17.07 -5.67 -7.33
N PRO A 2 15.97 -5.09 -7.79
CA PRO A 2 15.82 -3.65 -7.67
C PRO A 2 15.79 -3.28 -6.19
N GLU A 3 16.69 -2.38 -5.83
CA GLU A 3 16.86 -1.86 -4.48
C GLU A 3 15.62 -1.05 -4.11
N GLN A 4 15.22 -1.06 -2.84
CA GLN A 4 14.17 -0.19 -2.32
C GLN A 4 14.53 1.26 -2.63
N GLN A 5 13.70 1.98 -3.39
CA GLN A 5 13.95 3.37 -3.70
C GLN A 5 13.27 4.25 -2.65
N HIS A 6 14.04 5.16 -2.07
CA HIS A 6 13.57 6.12 -1.09
C HIS A 6 13.75 7.54 -1.63
N TYR A 7 12.66 8.28 -1.70
CA TYR A 7 12.65 9.69 -2.09
C TYR A 7 12.24 10.55 -0.90
N GLN A 8 12.95 11.64 -0.71
CA GLN A 8 12.67 12.60 0.35
C GLN A 8 12.76 14.02 -0.22
N GLY A 9 11.71 14.83 -0.05
CA GLY A 9 11.68 16.21 -0.49
C GLY A 9 10.30 16.67 -0.93
N ASP A 10 10.17 17.97 -1.20
CA ASP A 10 8.89 18.59 -1.57
C ASP A 10 8.52 18.36 -3.05
N ASP A 11 9.48 17.94 -3.88
CA ASP A 11 9.32 17.57 -5.28
C ASP A 11 8.81 16.12 -5.48
N GLY A 12 8.56 15.39 -4.40
CA GLY A 12 8.18 13.99 -4.42
C GLY A 12 6.91 13.70 -5.24
N TRP A 13 5.93 14.61 -5.23
CA TRP A 13 4.70 14.42 -6.02
C TRP A 13 4.97 14.43 -7.52
N ALA A 14 5.85 15.32 -7.99
CA ALA A 14 6.28 15.35 -9.39
C ALA A 14 7.01 14.05 -9.77
N LYS A 15 7.90 13.55 -8.91
CA LYS A 15 8.62 12.30 -9.14
C LYS A 15 7.70 11.08 -9.17
N ILE A 16 6.63 11.07 -8.36
CA ILE A 16 5.60 10.03 -8.46
C ILE A 16 4.92 10.10 -9.84
N ALA A 17 4.57 11.29 -10.30
CA ALA A 17 3.98 11.47 -11.62
C ALA A 17 4.91 10.96 -12.73
N ASP A 18 6.19 11.37 -12.71
CA ASP A 18 7.21 10.96 -13.68
C ASP A 18 7.40 9.43 -13.68
N TYR A 19 7.46 8.82 -12.50
CA TYR A 19 7.56 7.37 -12.38
C TYR A 19 6.35 6.64 -12.98
N LEU A 20 5.14 7.09 -12.65
CA LEU A 20 3.91 6.51 -13.19
C LEU A 20 3.79 6.69 -14.71
N ASP A 21 4.27 7.82 -15.25
CA ASP A 21 4.32 8.06 -16.69
C ASP A 21 5.37 7.15 -17.37
N ALA A 22 6.52 6.97 -16.75
CA ALA A 22 7.58 6.10 -17.27
C ALA A 22 7.14 4.62 -17.40
N ILE A 23 6.29 4.14 -16.48
CA ILE A 23 5.73 2.78 -16.54
C ILE A 23 4.36 2.72 -17.26
N SER A 24 3.93 3.83 -17.88
CA SER A 24 2.62 3.95 -18.54
C SER A 24 1.44 3.53 -17.67
N ALA A 25 1.47 3.90 -16.39
CA ALA A 25 0.44 3.54 -15.42
C ALA A 25 -0.84 4.37 -15.63
N GLY A 26 -1.74 3.86 -16.44
CA GLY A 26 -3.05 4.46 -16.72
C GLY A 26 -4.15 4.06 -15.72
N ASN A 27 -4.01 2.91 -15.04
CA ASN A 27 -4.97 2.40 -14.06
C ASN A 27 -4.30 2.12 -12.72
N ILE A 28 -4.72 2.82 -11.69
CA ILE A 28 -4.08 2.87 -10.35
C ILE A 28 -5.05 2.35 -9.30
N LEU A 29 -4.54 1.52 -8.39
CA LEU A 29 -5.19 1.22 -7.13
C LEU A 29 -4.68 2.19 -6.06
N LEU A 30 -5.56 3.01 -5.51
CA LEU A 30 -5.25 3.91 -4.39
C LEU A 30 -5.79 3.31 -3.09
N VAL A 31 -4.92 3.07 -2.11
CA VAL A 31 -5.28 2.53 -0.79
C VAL A 31 -5.00 3.57 0.27
N THR A 32 -6.02 4.00 1.02
CA THR A 32 -5.86 5.06 2.03
C THR A 32 -6.51 4.70 3.36
N GLY A 33 -6.14 5.44 4.41
CA GLY A 33 -6.93 5.48 5.63
C GLY A 33 -8.16 6.39 5.48
N ASN A 34 -9.11 6.28 6.40
CA ASN A 34 -10.40 6.95 6.30
C ASN A 34 -10.29 8.50 6.37
N SER A 35 -9.65 9.04 7.42
CA SER A 35 -9.62 10.48 7.68
C SER A 35 -8.29 11.16 7.32
N MET A 36 -7.18 10.48 7.56
CA MET A 36 -5.84 11.07 7.44
C MET A 36 -5.47 11.43 6.00
N TYR A 37 -6.01 10.75 5.00
CA TYR A 37 -5.75 11.06 3.59
C TYR A 37 -6.18 12.49 3.22
N ARG A 38 -7.35 12.92 3.73
CA ARG A 38 -7.85 14.29 3.55
C ARG A 38 -7.19 15.27 4.52
N ALA A 39 -7.19 14.92 5.80
CA ALA A 39 -6.72 15.80 6.86
C ALA A 39 -5.25 16.22 6.71
N SER A 40 -4.41 15.33 6.16
CA SER A 40 -2.99 15.61 5.87
C SER A 40 -2.76 16.49 4.63
N GLY A 41 -3.79 16.75 3.82
CA GLY A 41 -3.61 17.43 2.53
C GLY A 41 -3.13 16.52 1.39
N ALA A 42 -2.93 15.21 1.65
CA ALA A 42 -2.45 14.28 0.63
C ALA A 42 -3.40 14.15 -0.55
N GLU A 43 -4.71 14.18 -0.31
CA GLU A 43 -5.73 14.15 -1.36
C GLU A 43 -5.53 15.29 -2.37
N GLN A 44 -5.36 16.52 -1.87
CA GLN A 44 -5.14 17.68 -2.72
C GLN A 44 -3.80 17.63 -3.46
N ALA A 45 -2.75 17.17 -2.77
CA ALA A 45 -1.41 17.09 -3.35
C ALA A 45 -1.29 15.98 -4.41
N LEU A 46 -2.00 14.87 -4.24
CA LEU A 46 -1.98 13.73 -5.15
C LEU A 46 -2.96 13.89 -6.34
N GLU A 47 -3.98 14.76 -6.22
CA GLU A 47 -4.98 15.00 -7.27
C GLU A 47 -4.36 15.28 -8.64
N PRO A 48 -3.38 16.18 -8.82
CA PRO A 48 -2.76 16.43 -10.13
C PRO A 48 -2.09 15.20 -10.73
N VAL A 49 -1.54 14.32 -9.89
CA VAL A 49 -0.90 13.07 -10.30
C VAL A 49 -1.94 12.06 -10.79
N LEU A 50 -3.09 11.99 -10.13
CA LEU A 50 -4.13 11.00 -10.41
C LEU A 50 -5.12 11.42 -11.51
N ARG A 51 -5.30 12.72 -11.73
CA ARG A 51 -6.34 13.26 -12.64
C ARG A 51 -6.31 12.70 -14.07
N LYS A 52 -5.14 12.30 -14.55
CA LYS A 52 -4.94 11.73 -15.90
C LYS A 52 -5.11 10.20 -15.94
N ARG A 53 -5.47 9.58 -14.81
CA ARG A 53 -5.45 8.12 -14.64
C ARG A 53 -6.81 7.61 -14.18
N LYS A 54 -7.13 6.38 -14.51
CA LYS A 54 -8.25 5.69 -13.88
C LYS A 54 -7.82 5.26 -12.49
N VAL A 55 -8.62 5.61 -11.47
CA VAL A 55 -8.30 5.32 -10.08
C VAL A 55 -9.43 4.52 -9.43
N THR A 56 -9.09 3.37 -8.88
CA THR A 56 -9.95 2.66 -7.94
C THR A 56 -9.46 2.97 -6.53
N HIS A 57 -10.31 3.62 -5.74
CA HIS A 57 -9.95 4.06 -4.40
C HIS A 57 -10.54 3.11 -3.36
N LEU A 58 -9.67 2.43 -2.61
CA LEU A 58 -10.01 1.57 -1.49
C LEU A 58 -9.65 2.28 -0.18
N THR A 59 -10.56 2.22 0.79
CA THR A 59 -10.37 2.85 2.09
C THR A 59 -10.30 1.81 3.20
N CYS A 60 -9.27 1.89 4.04
CA CYS A 60 -9.06 1.02 5.20
C CYS A 60 -9.67 1.68 6.44
N PHE A 61 -10.56 0.98 7.12
CA PHE A 61 -11.33 1.54 8.26
C PHE A 61 -10.77 1.15 9.63
N HIS A 62 -10.04 0.03 9.72
CA HIS A 62 -9.52 -0.48 10.99
C HIS A 62 -8.04 -0.14 11.17
N THR A 63 -7.67 0.25 12.39
CA THR A 63 -6.27 0.51 12.77
C THR A 63 -5.42 -0.76 12.83
N ASN A 64 -6.07 -1.91 13.02
CA ASN A 64 -5.45 -3.23 12.98
C ASN A 64 -6.08 -4.01 11.83
N PRO A 65 -5.38 -4.22 10.72
CA PRO A 65 -5.91 -4.91 9.55
C PRO A 65 -6.38 -6.33 9.92
N ARG A 66 -7.58 -6.71 9.50
CA ARG A 66 -8.12 -8.05 9.69
C ARG A 66 -8.10 -8.81 8.38
N VAL A 67 -8.08 -10.14 8.46
CA VAL A 67 -8.14 -10.99 7.26
C VAL A 67 -9.38 -10.68 6.45
N GLU A 68 -10.52 -10.51 7.12
CA GLU A 68 -11.81 -10.21 6.49
C GLU A 68 -11.78 -8.87 5.74
N ASP A 69 -11.10 -7.84 6.29
CA ASP A 69 -10.95 -6.53 5.65
C ASP A 69 -10.15 -6.66 4.35
N VAL A 70 -9.02 -7.39 4.37
CA VAL A 70 -8.17 -7.59 3.20
C VAL A 70 -8.90 -8.41 2.13
N THR A 71 -9.59 -9.47 2.52
CA THR A 71 -10.39 -10.30 1.61
C THR A 71 -11.47 -9.47 0.94
N HIS A 72 -12.23 -8.69 1.73
CA HIS A 72 -13.27 -7.81 1.20
C HIS A 72 -12.73 -6.77 0.21
N LEU A 73 -11.56 -6.20 0.49
CA LEU A 73 -10.91 -5.26 -0.43
C LEU A 73 -10.43 -5.94 -1.71
N LEU A 74 -9.91 -7.17 -1.63
CA LEU A 74 -9.53 -7.96 -2.80
C LEU A 74 -10.72 -8.30 -3.69
N ASP A 75 -11.90 -8.56 -3.09
CA ASP A 75 -13.14 -8.85 -3.80
C ASP A 75 -13.73 -7.62 -4.51
N GLN A 76 -13.40 -6.41 -4.07
CA GLN A 76 -13.80 -5.17 -4.74
C GLN A 76 -12.96 -4.85 -5.98
N ILE A 77 -11.87 -5.59 -6.21
CA ILE A 77 -10.95 -5.31 -7.31
C ILE A 77 -11.35 -6.17 -8.52
N ASP A 78 -12.06 -5.53 -9.45
CA ASP A 78 -12.34 -6.11 -10.74
C ASP A 78 -11.10 -6.10 -11.63
N ASN A 79 -10.96 -7.12 -12.48
CA ASN A 79 -9.91 -7.21 -13.50
C ASN A 79 -8.51 -6.79 -12.99
N LYS A 80 -7.97 -7.56 -12.06
CA LYS A 80 -6.67 -7.30 -11.41
C LYS A 80 -5.53 -7.03 -12.41
N GLU A 81 -5.54 -7.66 -13.58
CA GLU A 81 -4.50 -7.52 -14.60
C GLU A 81 -4.47 -6.11 -15.24
N SER A 82 -5.54 -5.33 -15.09
CA SER A 82 -5.61 -3.98 -15.65
C SER A 82 -4.84 -2.92 -14.87
N TYR A 83 -4.47 -3.19 -13.62
CA TYR A 83 -3.76 -2.23 -12.78
C TYR A 83 -2.25 -2.26 -13.03
N GLN A 84 -1.62 -1.09 -13.08
CA GLN A 84 -0.18 -0.92 -13.30
C GLN A 84 0.58 -0.46 -12.06
N ALA A 85 -0.10 0.06 -11.04
CA ALA A 85 0.53 0.41 -9.76
C ALA A 85 -0.47 0.42 -8.61
N ILE A 86 0.04 0.22 -7.40
CA ILE A 86 -0.65 0.51 -6.14
C ILE A 86 0.00 1.75 -5.53
N ILE A 87 -0.81 2.73 -5.13
CA ILE A 87 -0.37 3.85 -4.29
C ILE A 87 -1.05 3.71 -2.94
N THR A 88 -0.29 3.79 -1.87
CA THR A 88 -0.86 3.80 -0.51
C THR A 88 -0.46 5.06 0.24
N VAL A 89 -1.45 5.69 0.89
CA VAL A 89 -1.25 6.88 1.72
C VAL A 89 -1.85 6.62 3.10
N GLY A 90 -1.00 6.52 4.13
CA GLY A 90 -1.49 6.24 5.46
C GLY A 90 -0.43 5.83 6.46
N GLY A 91 -0.85 5.45 7.66
CA GLY A 91 0.00 4.86 8.68
C GLY A 91 0.35 3.41 8.39
N GLY A 92 1.09 2.78 9.31
CA GLY A 92 1.57 1.40 9.16
C GLY A 92 0.48 0.40 8.79
N SER A 93 -0.70 0.49 9.42
CA SER A 93 -1.83 -0.40 9.12
C SER A 93 -2.32 -0.30 7.67
N VAL A 94 -2.35 0.90 7.11
CA VAL A 94 -2.77 1.11 5.71
C VAL A 94 -1.73 0.57 4.75
N ILE A 95 -0.44 0.77 5.07
CA ILE A 95 0.67 0.22 4.30
C ILE A 95 0.66 -1.31 4.37
N ASP A 96 0.39 -1.90 5.54
CA ASP A 96 0.28 -3.35 5.70
C ASP A 96 -0.85 -3.93 4.86
N VAL A 97 -2.03 -3.28 4.82
CA VAL A 97 -3.12 -3.68 3.92
C VAL A 97 -2.68 -3.65 2.47
N ALA A 98 -2.04 -2.56 2.01
CA ALA A 98 -1.59 -2.45 0.62
C ALA A 98 -0.55 -3.54 0.24
N LYS A 99 0.34 -3.90 1.17
CA LYS A 99 1.27 -5.02 1.03
C LYS A 99 0.55 -6.36 0.90
N LEU A 100 -0.45 -6.60 1.76
CA LEU A 100 -1.26 -7.82 1.69
C LEU A 100 -2.06 -7.90 0.39
N LEU A 101 -2.66 -6.79 -0.05
CA LEU A 101 -3.32 -6.73 -1.36
C LEU A 101 -2.35 -7.10 -2.47
N LYS A 102 -1.12 -6.55 -2.46
CA LYS A 102 -0.07 -6.90 -3.42
C LYS A 102 0.32 -8.37 -3.33
N ALA A 103 0.57 -8.91 -2.12
CA ALA A 103 0.98 -10.30 -1.91
C ALA A 103 -0.07 -11.28 -2.41
N PHE A 104 -1.34 -11.05 -2.09
CA PHE A 104 -2.47 -11.92 -2.46
C PHE A 104 -3.14 -11.52 -3.78
N TRP A 105 -2.50 -10.62 -4.55
CA TRP A 105 -2.95 -10.21 -5.89
C TRP A 105 -3.05 -11.37 -6.86
N ILE A 106 -2.03 -12.22 -6.86
CA ILE A 106 -1.88 -13.36 -7.78
C ILE A 106 -1.66 -14.69 -7.06
N ASN A 107 -1.60 -14.68 -5.73
CA ASN A 107 -1.28 -15.87 -4.96
C ASN A 107 -2.54 -16.54 -4.41
N PRO A 108 -2.94 -17.70 -4.92
CA PRO A 108 -3.73 -18.66 -4.19
C PRO A 108 -2.82 -19.42 -3.19
N PRO A 109 -3.29 -19.84 -2.04
CA PRO A 109 -4.65 -19.70 -1.54
C PRO A 109 -5.02 -18.29 -1.08
N SER A 110 -6.26 -18.13 -0.61
CA SER A 110 -6.67 -16.87 0.05
C SER A 110 -5.79 -16.58 1.27
N LEU A 111 -5.76 -15.32 1.71
CA LEU A 111 -5.03 -14.93 2.93
C LEU A 111 -5.44 -15.78 4.14
N ASP A 112 -6.73 -16.11 4.27
CA ASP A 112 -7.26 -16.90 5.36
C ASP A 112 -6.71 -18.35 5.36
N GLU A 113 -6.68 -18.98 4.21
CA GLU A 113 -6.12 -20.33 4.03
C GLU A 113 -4.60 -20.34 4.21
N TYR A 114 -3.91 -19.28 3.74
CA TYR A 114 -2.46 -19.13 3.93
C TYR A 114 -2.10 -19.11 5.43
N LEU A 115 -2.83 -18.33 6.23
CA LEU A 115 -2.60 -18.25 7.68
C LEU A 115 -3.05 -19.48 8.46
N GLY A 116 -3.87 -20.33 7.88
CA GLY A 116 -4.35 -21.60 8.47
C GLY A 116 -3.49 -22.81 8.12
N SER A 117 -2.58 -22.69 7.14
CA SER A 117 -1.72 -23.80 6.72
C SER A 117 -0.44 -23.86 7.56
N GLU A 118 -0.05 -25.06 7.98
CA GLU A 118 1.27 -25.31 8.58
C GLU A 118 2.39 -25.35 7.52
N ASP A 119 2.03 -25.54 6.26
CA ASP A 119 2.95 -25.48 5.14
C ASP A 119 3.26 -24.01 4.82
N ASN A 120 4.53 -23.61 4.97
CA ASN A 120 5.06 -22.32 4.51
C ASN A 120 4.99 -22.27 2.97
N ARG A 121 3.79 -22.03 2.43
CA ARG A 121 3.62 -21.87 0.97
C ARG A 121 4.34 -20.61 0.53
N GLU A 122 5.27 -20.78 -0.39
CA GLU A 122 6.03 -19.68 -0.95
C GLU A 122 5.11 -18.77 -1.77
N LEU A 123 5.05 -17.49 -1.38
CA LEU A 123 4.33 -16.47 -2.14
C LEU A 123 5.14 -16.10 -3.39
N ARG A 124 4.49 -16.07 -4.55
CA ARG A 124 5.12 -15.57 -5.78
C ARG A 124 5.14 -14.06 -5.77
N PRO A 125 6.24 -13.40 -6.19
CA PRO A 125 6.31 -11.96 -6.27
C PRO A 125 5.33 -11.43 -7.32
N ALA A 126 4.56 -10.39 -6.95
CA ALA A 126 3.70 -9.70 -7.89
C ALA A 126 4.50 -8.61 -8.62
N ALA A 127 4.42 -8.57 -9.95
CA ALA A 127 5.09 -7.55 -10.76
C ALA A 127 4.52 -6.13 -10.58
N LEU A 128 3.50 -5.97 -9.75
CA LEU A 128 2.80 -4.72 -9.49
C LEU A 128 3.61 -3.82 -8.53
N PRO A 129 4.09 -2.64 -8.96
CA PRO A 129 4.81 -1.72 -8.08
C PRO A 129 3.89 -1.16 -6.99
N LEU A 130 4.44 -1.03 -5.78
CA LEU A 130 3.79 -0.41 -4.63
C LEU A 130 4.53 0.86 -4.24
N ILE A 131 3.82 1.99 -4.28
CA ILE A 131 4.29 3.30 -3.84
C ILE A 131 3.69 3.59 -2.47
N ALA A 132 4.53 3.72 -1.44
CA ALA A 132 4.08 4.02 -0.09
C ALA A 132 4.40 5.46 0.32
N ILE A 133 3.38 6.16 0.79
CA ILE A 133 3.44 7.52 1.32
C ILE A 133 3.00 7.46 2.79
N PRO A 134 3.95 7.25 3.73
CA PRO A 134 3.61 7.15 5.13
C PRO A 134 3.12 8.49 5.68
N SER A 135 1.98 8.47 6.37
CA SER A 135 1.38 9.63 7.06
C SER A 135 1.67 9.67 8.56
N THR A 136 2.31 8.63 9.12
CA THR A 136 2.69 8.56 10.53
C THR A 136 4.15 8.17 10.67
N ALA A 137 4.82 8.73 11.69
CA ALA A 137 6.18 8.33 12.05
C ALA A 137 6.19 7.03 12.86
N GLY A 138 7.27 6.26 12.74
CA GLY A 138 7.62 5.21 13.70
C GLY A 138 7.09 3.82 13.41
N SER A 139 6.19 3.59 12.45
CA SER A 139 5.75 2.23 12.12
C SER A 139 6.82 1.44 11.37
N GLY A 140 7.57 2.10 10.50
CA GLY A 140 8.57 1.46 9.63
C GLY A 140 7.99 0.45 8.64
N SER A 141 6.66 0.35 8.54
CA SER A 141 6.00 -0.65 7.70
C SER A 141 6.39 -0.54 6.23
N GLU A 142 6.68 0.67 5.77
CA GLU A 142 7.16 0.96 4.43
C GLU A 142 8.59 0.46 4.15
N ALA A 143 9.34 0.06 5.19
CA ALA A 143 10.73 -0.38 5.09
C ALA A 143 10.92 -1.87 5.39
N THR A 144 9.87 -2.57 5.81
CA THR A 144 9.96 -3.97 6.25
C THR A 144 9.49 -4.93 5.16
N ARG A 145 9.97 -6.19 5.20
CA ARG A 145 9.54 -7.28 4.33
C ARG A 145 8.34 -8.06 4.86
N PHE A 146 7.76 -7.64 5.97
CA PHE A 146 6.58 -8.27 6.55
C PHE A 146 5.40 -7.32 6.59
N SER A 147 4.21 -7.88 6.72
CA SER A 147 2.95 -7.20 6.90
C SER A 147 2.16 -7.85 8.02
N VAL A 148 1.53 -7.02 8.85
CA VAL A 148 0.76 -7.48 10.01
C VAL A 148 -0.71 -7.59 9.66
N VAL A 149 -1.34 -8.70 10.10
CA VAL A 149 -2.77 -8.93 9.98
C VAL A 149 -3.31 -9.66 11.22
N TYR A 150 -4.57 -9.45 11.52
CA TYR A 150 -5.25 -10.08 12.65
C TYR A 150 -6.32 -11.07 12.14
N LYS A 151 -6.33 -12.27 12.73
CA LYS A 151 -7.36 -13.29 12.54
C LYS A 151 -7.83 -13.75 13.92
N ASN A 152 -9.13 -13.67 14.21
CA ASN A 152 -9.70 -14.06 15.51
C ASN A 152 -8.98 -13.41 16.71
N LYS A 153 -8.68 -12.11 16.62
CA LYS A 153 -7.92 -11.32 17.62
C LYS A 153 -6.45 -11.73 17.81
N LYS A 154 -5.96 -12.74 17.11
CA LYS A 154 -4.56 -13.13 17.12
C LYS A 154 -3.80 -12.40 16.02
N LYS A 155 -2.60 -11.92 16.36
CA LYS A 155 -1.69 -11.22 15.43
C LYS A 155 -0.89 -12.24 14.62
N TYR A 156 -0.83 -12.04 13.31
CA TYR A 156 -0.01 -12.80 12.37
C TYR A 156 0.90 -11.85 11.59
N SER A 157 1.98 -12.38 11.10
CA SER A 157 2.90 -11.68 10.20
C SER A 157 3.03 -12.49 8.90
N VAL A 158 2.76 -11.84 7.78
CA VAL A 158 3.07 -12.37 6.45
C VAL A 158 4.40 -11.79 6.04
N GLU A 159 5.37 -12.66 5.71
CA GLU A 159 6.73 -12.27 5.37
C GLU A 159 7.07 -12.71 3.96
N HIS A 160 7.57 -11.78 3.15
CA HIS A 160 8.05 -12.07 1.80
C HIS A 160 8.95 -10.94 1.30
N ASP A 161 10.01 -11.25 0.58
CA ASP A 161 10.97 -10.25 0.08
C ASP A 161 10.34 -9.22 -0.86
N ASP A 162 9.30 -9.60 -1.62
CA ASP A 162 8.57 -8.68 -2.49
C ASP A 162 7.79 -7.60 -1.72
N LEU A 163 7.47 -7.83 -0.43
CA LEU A 163 6.81 -6.85 0.43
C LEU A 163 7.75 -5.71 0.84
N GLN A 164 9.06 -5.87 0.68
CA GLN A 164 10.04 -4.81 0.88
C GLN A 164 10.29 -4.00 -0.40
N ARG A 165 9.89 -4.49 -1.56
CA ARG A 165 10.04 -3.80 -2.85
C ARG A 165 9.00 -2.71 -3.01
N ILE A 166 9.20 -1.62 -2.26
CA ILE A 166 8.29 -0.47 -2.16
C ILE A 166 9.05 0.78 -2.56
N PHE A 167 8.43 1.62 -3.39
CA PHE A 167 8.88 2.99 -3.59
C PHE A 167 8.36 3.82 -2.42
N ARG A 168 9.25 4.25 -1.54
CA ARG A 168 8.91 5.06 -0.37
C ARG A 168 9.05 6.53 -0.69
N TRP A 169 8.00 7.32 -0.41
CA TRP A 169 8.02 8.77 -0.48
C TRP A 169 7.78 9.40 0.88
N SER A 170 8.66 10.31 1.29
CA SER A 170 8.55 11.06 2.53
C SER A 170 8.55 12.56 2.23
N PHE A 171 7.58 13.29 2.73
CA PHE A 171 7.43 14.73 2.54
C PHE A 171 7.65 15.45 3.87
N ARG A 172 8.56 16.43 3.94
CA ARG A 172 8.88 17.13 5.19
C ARG A 172 7.68 17.86 5.79
N HIS A 173 6.90 18.57 4.96
CA HIS A 173 5.73 19.32 5.43
C HIS A 173 4.52 18.46 5.77
N PHE A 174 4.42 17.29 5.17
CA PHE A 174 3.35 16.32 5.43
C PHE A 174 3.36 15.82 6.88
N TRP A 175 4.55 15.59 7.43
CA TRP A 175 4.73 15.17 8.81
C TRP A 175 4.33 16.25 9.83
N GLN A 176 4.55 17.52 9.52
CA GLN A 176 4.16 18.63 10.41
C GLN A 176 2.65 18.76 10.53
N ALA A 177 1.91 18.59 9.45
CA ALA A 177 0.45 18.58 9.46
C ALA A 177 -0.12 17.41 10.28
N CYS A 178 0.52 16.23 10.21
CA CYS A 178 0.08 15.04 10.98
C CYS A 178 0.40 15.12 12.48
N LEU A 179 1.42 15.90 12.89
CA LEU A 179 1.81 16.08 14.29
C LEU A 179 1.00 17.17 15.02
N SER A 180 0.31 18.04 14.29
CA SER A 180 -0.49 19.14 14.83
C SER A 180 -1.98 18.78 15.05
N MET A 181 -2.36 17.56 14.78
CA MET A 181 -3.71 16.99 14.97
C MET A 181 -3.72 16.00 16.12
#